data_79bbd8b4d66c6be5608466d3c8b75c9c
#
_entry.id   79bbd8b4d66c6be5608466d3c8b75c9c
#
_cell.length_a   1.000
_cell.length_b   1.000
_cell.length_c   1.000
_cell.angle_alpha   90.00
_cell.angle_beta   90.00
_cell.angle_gamma   90.00
#
_symmetry.space_group_name_H-M   'P 1'
#
loop_
_entity.id
_entity.type
_entity.pdbx_description
1 polymer ?
#
loop_
_entity_poly.entity_id
_entity_poly.type
_entity_poly.pdbx_seq_one_letter_code
_entity_poly.pdbx_strand_id
1 'polypeptide(L)'
;VLNDGFAEAHAKYPRRFLAFARLPMLDMEDCVRELERCYKDLKMHGVMMPTNVAGKYIDEAEFKPFWDALAAGGKPLFLHPANAPCQSNWDKYSLHQKILWPTDSTLVLSRIVYAGIFDRYPNLKLIASHLGGMILLYLDRLNWREGNPLCKEEPEVYFKKIFYDTAGPIRASFIKLVYDTVGAEQILFGADYPHGRAGLDDQFYPMTLKAMEELDVPQADKEKIYYLNAK
;
A
#
# COMPACT_ATOMS: atom_id res chain seq x y z
N VAL A 1 12.83 -8.47 -17.40
CA VAL A 1 13.02 -9.80 -16.78
C VAL A 1 12.04 -10.04 -15.64
N LEU A 2 12.01 -9.23 -14.56
CA LEU A 2 11.11 -9.50 -13.42
C LEU A 2 9.64 -9.37 -13.82
N ASN A 3 9.26 -8.27 -14.45
CA ASN A 3 7.89 -8.04 -14.92
C ASN A 3 7.42 -9.06 -15.96
N ASP A 4 8.34 -9.53 -16.82
CA ASP A 4 8.00 -10.57 -17.80
C ASP A 4 7.62 -11.88 -17.11
N GLY A 5 8.35 -12.27 -16.05
CA GLY A 5 8.02 -13.46 -15.25
C GLY A 5 6.67 -13.34 -14.54
N PHE A 6 6.33 -12.16 -14.03
CA PHE A 6 5.00 -11.92 -13.45
C PHE A 6 3.88 -12.01 -14.49
N ALA A 7 4.10 -11.44 -15.68
CA ALA A 7 3.15 -11.52 -16.79
C ALA A 7 2.97 -12.97 -17.28
N GLU A 8 4.04 -13.75 -17.35
CA GLU A 8 3.99 -15.17 -17.68
C GLU A 8 3.19 -15.98 -16.66
N ALA A 9 3.42 -15.73 -15.36
CA ALA A 9 2.66 -16.39 -14.28
C ALA A 9 1.17 -16.05 -14.37
N HIS A 10 0.82 -14.77 -14.62
CA HIS A 10 -0.56 -14.36 -14.84
C HIS A 10 -1.16 -15.02 -16.08
N ALA A 11 -0.46 -15.03 -17.21
CA ALA A 11 -0.94 -15.65 -18.45
C ALA A 11 -1.21 -17.15 -18.26
N LYS A 12 -0.38 -17.84 -17.49
CA LYS A 12 -0.54 -19.27 -17.18
C LYS A 12 -1.71 -19.56 -16.23
N TYR A 13 -1.96 -18.65 -15.29
CA TYR A 13 -2.99 -18.84 -14.25
C TYR A 13 -3.84 -17.57 -14.06
N PRO A 14 -4.59 -17.09 -15.06
CA PRO A 14 -5.21 -15.75 -15.07
C PRO A 14 -6.32 -15.56 -14.01
N ARG A 15 -6.88 -16.67 -13.49
CA ARG A 15 -7.88 -16.63 -12.41
C ARG A 15 -7.26 -16.75 -11.01
N ARG A 16 -5.94 -16.89 -10.91
CA ARG A 16 -5.25 -17.13 -9.62
C ARG A 16 -4.25 -16.03 -9.28
N PHE A 17 -3.67 -15.37 -10.29
CA PHE A 17 -2.65 -14.35 -10.09
C PHE A 17 -3.00 -13.08 -10.85
N LEU A 18 -2.94 -11.95 -10.18
CA LEU A 18 -2.89 -10.61 -10.78
C LEU A 18 -1.48 -10.07 -10.59
N ALA A 19 -0.88 -9.55 -11.66
CA ALA A 19 0.49 -9.07 -11.62
C ALA A 19 0.55 -7.56 -11.37
N PHE A 20 1.41 -7.14 -10.46
CA PHE A 20 1.75 -5.74 -10.19
C PHE A 20 3.18 -5.45 -10.66
N ALA A 21 3.35 -4.37 -11.41
CA ALA A 21 4.61 -3.97 -11.99
C ALA A 21 5.61 -3.51 -10.93
N ARG A 22 6.89 -3.82 -11.16
CA ARG A 22 8.03 -3.24 -10.44
C ARG A 22 8.77 -2.29 -11.39
N LEU A 23 9.03 -1.08 -10.95
CA LEU A 23 9.56 -0.01 -11.79
C LEU A 23 10.98 0.41 -11.38
N PRO A 24 11.84 0.81 -12.34
CA PRO A 24 13.16 1.35 -12.08
C PRO A 24 13.08 2.82 -11.63
N MET A 25 12.63 3.05 -10.38
CA MET A 25 12.30 4.37 -9.84
C MET A 25 13.47 5.34 -9.70
N LEU A 26 14.72 4.89 -9.90
CA LEU A 26 15.90 5.76 -9.84
C LEU A 26 16.11 6.61 -11.10
N ASP A 27 15.48 6.21 -12.20
CA ASP A 27 15.46 6.96 -13.46
C ASP A 27 14.01 7.12 -13.91
N MET A 28 13.53 8.36 -14.03
CA MET A 28 12.13 8.63 -14.33
C MET A 28 11.77 8.35 -15.79
N GLU A 29 12.70 8.47 -16.73
CA GLU A 29 12.45 8.13 -18.13
C GLU A 29 12.27 6.62 -18.29
N ASP A 30 13.17 5.83 -17.70
CA ASP A 30 13.08 4.38 -17.66
C ASP A 30 11.84 3.91 -16.89
N CYS A 31 11.50 4.59 -15.79
CA CYS A 31 10.31 4.30 -14.98
C CYS A 31 9.03 4.44 -15.81
N VAL A 32 8.83 5.56 -16.48
CA VAL A 32 7.65 5.82 -17.30
C VAL A 32 7.58 4.86 -18.48
N ARG A 33 8.69 4.62 -19.17
CA ARG A 33 8.76 3.68 -20.29
C ARG A 33 8.39 2.25 -19.86
N GLU A 34 8.92 1.77 -18.74
CA GLU A 34 8.59 0.44 -18.23
C GLU A 34 7.15 0.35 -17.73
N LEU A 35 6.63 1.42 -17.10
CA LEU A 35 5.23 1.48 -16.68
C LEU A 35 4.28 1.33 -17.88
N GLU A 36 4.54 2.07 -18.96
CA GLU A 36 3.76 1.97 -20.19
C GLU A 36 3.84 0.57 -20.79
N ARG A 37 5.02 -0.04 -20.86
CA ARG A 37 5.20 -1.41 -21.31
C ARG A 37 4.38 -2.39 -20.46
N CYS A 38 4.46 -2.26 -19.14
CA CYS A 38 3.71 -3.11 -18.22
C CYS A 38 2.20 -3.04 -18.46
N TYR A 39 1.67 -1.86 -18.72
CA TYR A 39 0.24 -1.70 -18.95
C TYR A 39 -0.20 -2.10 -20.36
N LYS A 40 0.57 -1.70 -21.40
CA LYS A 40 0.21 -1.93 -22.80
C LYS A 40 0.50 -3.35 -23.26
N ASP A 41 1.69 -3.86 -22.95
CA ASP A 41 2.18 -5.14 -23.49
C ASP A 41 1.96 -6.30 -22.53
N LEU A 42 2.31 -6.11 -21.25
CA LEU A 42 2.26 -7.16 -20.25
C LEU A 42 0.90 -7.26 -19.52
N LYS A 43 -0.04 -6.35 -19.78
CA LYS A 43 -1.40 -6.33 -19.22
C LYS A 43 -1.44 -6.39 -17.68
N MET A 44 -0.48 -5.76 -17.01
CA MET A 44 -0.41 -5.73 -15.56
C MET A 44 -1.54 -4.94 -14.93
N HIS A 45 -1.87 -5.27 -13.68
CA HIS A 45 -3.08 -4.81 -12.99
C HIS A 45 -2.84 -3.62 -12.07
N GLY A 46 -1.59 -3.28 -11.79
CA GLY A 46 -1.20 -2.18 -10.93
C GLY A 46 0.32 -2.04 -10.86
N VAL A 47 0.77 -1.16 -9.98
CA VAL A 47 2.18 -0.96 -9.64
C VAL A 47 2.38 -1.28 -8.17
N MET A 48 3.45 -1.97 -7.82
CA MET A 48 3.90 -2.11 -6.44
C MET A 48 5.25 -1.42 -6.29
N MET A 49 5.39 -0.55 -5.29
CA MET A 49 6.62 0.16 -5.01
C MET A 49 6.91 0.26 -3.51
N PRO A 50 8.17 0.48 -3.13
CA PRO A 50 8.52 0.76 -1.74
C PRO A 50 8.00 2.12 -1.29
N THR A 51 7.94 2.32 0.02
CA THR A 51 7.54 3.58 0.66
C THR A 51 8.47 4.75 0.33
N ASN A 52 9.73 4.45 0.01
CA ASN A 52 10.72 5.43 -0.42
C ASN A 52 11.61 4.86 -1.54
N VAL A 53 12.26 5.75 -2.28
CA VAL A 53 13.19 5.43 -3.37
C VAL A 53 14.57 5.99 -2.99
N ALA A 54 15.46 5.13 -2.53
CA ALA A 54 16.79 5.51 -2.06
C ALA A 54 16.75 6.68 -1.03
N GLY A 55 15.78 6.64 -0.12
CA GLY A 55 15.58 7.64 0.93
C GLY A 55 14.77 8.87 0.53
N LYS A 56 14.34 8.98 -0.73
CA LYS A 56 13.45 10.05 -1.20
C LYS A 56 12.00 9.58 -1.21
N TYR A 57 11.09 10.49 -0.91
CA TYR A 57 9.65 10.19 -0.92
C TYR A 57 9.00 10.66 -2.21
N ILE A 58 7.99 9.94 -2.65
CA ILE A 58 7.38 10.10 -3.99
C ILE A 58 6.51 11.34 -4.16
N ASP A 59 6.31 12.13 -3.11
CA ASP A 59 5.68 13.45 -3.18
C ASP A 59 6.63 14.54 -3.72
N GLU A 60 7.93 14.26 -3.81
CA GLU A 60 8.93 15.20 -4.32
C GLU A 60 8.73 15.44 -5.84
N ALA A 61 9.07 16.66 -6.28
CA ALA A 61 8.75 17.12 -7.63
C ALA A 61 9.31 16.25 -8.76
N GLU A 62 10.44 15.61 -8.53
CA GLU A 62 11.09 14.73 -9.52
C GLU A 62 10.23 13.50 -9.90
N PHE A 63 9.32 13.06 -9.01
CA PHE A 63 8.42 11.94 -9.26
C PHE A 63 7.14 12.32 -10.01
N LYS A 64 6.98 13.59 -10.39
CA LYS A 64 5.79 14.01 -11.16
C LYS A 64 5.54 13.19 -12.43
N PRO A 65 6.57 12.86 -13.26
CA PRO A 65 6.33 12.04 -14.45
C PRO A 65 5.75 10.65 -14.14
N PHE A 66 6.18 10.03 -13.04
CA PHE A 66 5.59 8.77 -12.56
C PHE A 66 4.11 8.94 -12.21
N TRP A 67 3.75 9.99 -11.46
CA TRP A 67 2.34 10.25 -11.10
C TRP A 67 1.45 10.50 -12.32
N ASP A 68 1.94 11.26 -13.30
CA ASP A 68 1.22 11.52 -14.56
C ASP A 68 0.96 10.21 -15.31
N ALA A 69 1.96 9.37 -15.46
CA ALA A 69 1.85 8.09 -16.17
C ALA A 69 0.97 7.06 -15.42
N LEU A 70 1.08 7.00 -14.08
CA LEU A 70 0.24 6.17 -13.23
C LEU A 70 -1.23 6.55 -13.36
N ALA A 71 -1.53 7.84 -13.25
CA ALA A 71 -2.89 8.37 -13.36
C ALA A 71 -3.49 8.12 -14.75
N ALA A 72 -2.71 8.31 -15.82
CA ALA A 72 -3.13 8.00 -17.18
C ALA A 72 -3.45 6.51 -17.37
N GLY A 73 -2.76 5.62 -16.67
CA GLY A 73 -3.03 4.18 -16.69
C GLY A 73 -4.27 3.74 -15.92
N GLY A 74 -4.73 4.53 -14.96
CA GLY A 74 -5.93 4.26 -14.15
C GLY A 74 -5.87 3.01 -13.28
N LYS A 75 -4.66 2.49 -13.03
CA LYS A 75 -4.41 1.28 -12.23
C LYS A 75 -3.97 1.64 -10.82
N PRO A 76 -4.19 0.75 -9.82
CA PRO A 76 -3.81 1.01 -8.45
C PRO A 76 -2.29 1.05 -8.23
N LEU A 77 -1.88 1.88 -7.27
CA LEU A 77 -0.56 1.88 -6.67
C LEU A 77 -0.62 1.14 -5.34
N PHE A 78 0.20 0.13 -5.17
CA PHE A 78 0.37 -0.59 -3.90
C PHE A 78 1.70 -0.17 -3.25
N LEU A 79 1.63 0.44 -2.09
CA LEU A 79 2.80 0.83 -1.29
C LEU A 79 3.11 -0.23 -0.25
N HIS A 80 4.35 -0.70 -0.26
CA HIS A 80 4.85 -1.67 0.70
C HIS A 80 6.15 -1.15 1.34
N PRO A 81 6.32 -1.20 2.68
CA PRO A 81 7.53 -0.73 3.32
C PRO A 81 8.75 -1.53 2.87
N ALA A 82 9.87 -0.84 2.80
CA ALA A 82 11.18 -1.39 2.48
C ALA A 82 12.24 -0.73 3.38
N ASN A 83 13.49 -0.74 2.94
CA ASN A 83 14.59 -0.10 3.66
C ASN A 83 14.34 1.40 3.81
N ALA A 84 13.89 1.81 4.98
CA ALA A 84 13.60 3.19 5.30
C ALA A 84 14.90 3.97 5.61
N PRO A 85 14.91 5.30 5.42
CA PRO A 85 16.02 6.15 5.85
C PRO A 85 16.38 5.91 7.33
N CYS A 86 17.67 5.94 7.65
CA CYS A 86 18.20 5.72 9.00
C CYS A 86 17.91 4.31 9.60
N GLN A 87 17.67 3.31 8.77
CA GLN A 87 17.36 1.95 9.21
C GLN A 87 18.41 1.37 10.17
N SER A 88 19.69 1.67 10.00
CA SER A 88 20.79 1.16 10.84
C SER A 88 20.59 1.41 12.34
N ASN A 89 19.87 2.46 12.72
CA ASN A 89 19.55 2.75 14.11
C ASN A 89 18.49 1.78 14.70
N TRP A 90 17.82 1.02 13.84
CA TRP A 90 16.70 0.14 14.18
C TRP A 90 17.01 -1.34 13.97
N ASP A 91 18.23 -1.69 13.56
CA ASP A 91 18.58 -3.09 13.24
C ASP A 91 18.61 -3.97 14.48
N LYS A 92 18.99 -3.41 15.63
CA LYS A 92 18.96 -4.14 16.89
C LYS A 92 17.55 -4.66 17.19
N TYR A 93 17.43 -5.93 17.50
CA TYR A 93 16.17 -6.64 17.78
C TYR A 93 15.19 -6.65 16.60
N SER A 94 15.66 -6.41 15.37
CA SER A 94 14.82 -6.29 14.16
C SER A 94 13.72 -5.22 14.32
N LEU A 95 14.01 -4.11 14.98
CA LEU A 95 13.04 -3.03 15.21
C LEU A 95 12.68 -2.32 13.90
N HIS A 96 13.55 -2.38 12.88
CA HIS A 96 13.24 -1.85 11.55
C HIS A 96 11.97 -2.48 10.97
N GLN A 97 11.80 -3.79 11.03
CA GLN A 97 10.59 -4.46 10.54
C GLN A 97 9.38 -4.21 11.44
N LYS A 98 9.60 -4.17 12.76
CA LYS A 98 8.50 -4.14 13.75
C LYS A 98 7.91 -2.75 13.95
N ILE A 99 8.73 -1.70 13.83
CA ILE A 99 8.32 -0.32 14.16
C ILE A 99 8.67 0.64 13.03
N LEU A 100 9.90 0.60 12.48
CA LEU A 100 10.31 1.59 11.48
C LEU A 100 9.49 1.47 10.18
N TRP A 101 9.26 0.26 9.68
CA TRP A 101 8.47 0.06 8.46
C TRP A 101 7.02 0.56 8.59
N PRO A 102 6.27 0.25 9.66
CA PRO A 102 4.97 0.90 9.90
C PRO A 102 5.05 2.42 10.01
N THR A 103 6.12 2.94 10.63
CA THR A 103 6.35 4.39 10.74
C THR A 103 6.61 5.02 9.36
N ASP A 104 7.42 4.38 8.52
CA ASP A 104 7.72 4.87 7.16
C ASP A 104 6.49 4.82 6.26
N SER A 105 5.65 3.77 6.39
CA SER A 105 4.33 3.72 5.72
C SER A 105 3.45 4.89 6.15
N THR A 106 3.37 5.18 7.45
CA THR A 106 2.62 6.32 7.98
C THR A 106 3.13 7.64 7.42
N LEU A 107 4.45 7.80 7.35
CA LEU A 107 5.10 9.01 6.84
C LEU A 107 4.81 9.23 5.35
N VAL A 108 5.01 8.22 4.50
CA VAL A 108 4.79 8.36 3.05
C VAL A 108 3.33 8.65 2.73
N LEU A 109 2.38 7.98 3.41
CA LEU A 109 0.95 8.22 3.21
C LEU A 109 0.57 9.65 3.62
N SER A 110 1.09 10.14 4.74
CA SER A 110 0.89 11.52 5.18
C SER A 110 1.46 12.52 4.16
N ARG A 111 2.67 12.29 3.66
CA ARG A 111 3.31 13.13 2.64
C ARG A 111 2.51 13.19 1.35
N ILE A 112 2.00 12.06 0.85
CA ILE A 112 1.14 11.99 -0.35
C ILE A 112 -0.12 12.84 -0.17
N VAL A 113 -0.78 12.73 0.97
CA VAL A 113 -1.98 13.52 1.26
C VAL A 113 -1.62 15.00 1.38
N TYR A 114 -0.65 15.35 2.20
CA TYR A 114 -0.27 16.75 2.47
C TYR A 114 0.28 17.47 1.23
N ALA A 115 0.96 16.75 0.34
CA ALA A 115 1.42 17.30 -0.94
C ALA A 115 0.30 17.51 -1.97
N GLY A 116 -0.96 17.20 -1.64
CA GLY A 116 -2.11 17.37 -2.53
C GLY A 116 -2.09 16.43 -3.75
N ILE A 117 -1.49 15.25 -3.63
CA ILE A 117 -1.43 14.26 -4.71
C ILE A 117 -2.84 13.83 -5.11
N PHE A 118 -3.72 13.56 -4.15
CA PHE A 118 -5.12 13.20 -4.43
C PHE A 118 -5.92 14.33 -5.09
N ASP A 119 -5.59 15.60 -4.84
CA ASP A 119 -6.23 16.73 -5.51
C ASP A 119 -5.80 16.86 -6.96
N ARG A 120 -4.53 16.55 -7.25
CA ARG A 120 -3.98 16.55 -8.61
C ARG A 120 -4.45 15.33 -9.41
N TYR A 121 -4.63 14.21 -8.75
CA TYR A 121 -5.01 12.93 -9.37
C TYR A 121 -6.22 12.32 -8.64
N PRO A 122 -7.44 12.88 -8.84
CA PRO A 122 -8.63 12.54 -8.04
C PRO A 122 -9.11 11.09 -8.21
N ASN A 123 -8.72 10.43 -9.29
CA ASN A 123 -9.05 9.03 -9.56
C ASN A 123 -7.97 8.04 -9.09
N LEU A 124 -6.95 8.53 -8.35
CA LEU A 124 -5.88 7.70 -7.82
C LEU A 124 -6.45 6.62 -6.90
N LYS A 125 -6.08 5.37 -7.18
CA LYS A 125 -6.33 4.23 -6.30
C LYS A 125 -5.03 3.87 -5.59
N LEU A 126 -4.97 4.07 -4.29
CA LEU A 126 -3.81 3.79 -3.46
C LEU A 126 -4.13 2.66 -2.49
N ILE A 127 -3.29 1.65 -2.45
CA ILE A 127 -3.36 0.54 -1.50
C ILE A 127 -2.17 0.67 -0.55
N ALA A 128 -2.45 0.71 0.74
CA ALA A 128 -1.47 0.76 1.81
C ALA A 128 -1.37 -0.61 2.47
N SER A 129 -0.17 -1.19 2.48
CA SER A 129 0.07 -2.48 3.16
C SER A 129 -0.04 -2.35 4.68
N HIS A 130 -0.28 -3.47 5.34
CA HIS A 130 -0.25 -3.61 6.81
C HIS A 130 -1.14 -2.57 7.53
N LEU A 131 -2.39 -2.42 7.06
CA LEU A 131 -3.36 -1.44 7.54
C LEU A 131 -2.83 0.01 7.54
N GLY A 132 -1.89 0.34 6.63
CA GLY A 132 -1.31 1.68 6.50
C GLY A 132 -0.38 2.06 7.65
N GLY A 133 0.20 1.08 8.34
CA GLY A 133 1.06 1.32 9.49
C GLY A 133 0.28 1.84 10.70
N MET A 134 0.51 3.09 11.09
CA MET A 134 -0.14 3.72 12.25
C MET A 134 -1.05 4.89 11.84
N ILE A 135 -1.31 5.08 10.54
CA ILE A 135 -1.96 6.30 10.02
C ILE A 135 -3.33 6.54 10.67
N LEU A 136 -4.16 5.50 10.77
CA LEU A 136 -5.52 5.62 11.29
C LEU A 136 -5.59 5.77 12.82
N LEU A 137 -4.50 5.46 13.54
CA LEU A 137 -4.37 5.74 14.97
C LEU A 137 -4.11 7.22 15.27
N TYR A 138 -3.64 7.98 14.29
CA TYR A 138 -3.21 9.37 14.47
C TYR A 138 -4.06 10.37 13.69
N LEU A 139 -5.27 10.01 13.22
CA LEU A 139 -6.11 10.88 12.40
C LEU A 139 -6.33 12.26 13.03
N ASP A 140 -6.67 12.34 14.31
CA ASP A 140 -6.89 13.62 14.99
C ASP A 140 -5.64 14.52 14.94
N ARG A 141 -4.45 13.93 15.07
CA ARG A 141 -3.18 14.68 14.97
C ARG A 141 -2.86 15.06 13.53
N LEU A 142 -3.19 14.19 12.58
CA LEU A 142 -2.95 14.41 11.15
C LEU A 142 -3.93 15.43 10.56
N ASN A 143 -5.06 15.70 11.22
CA ASN A 143 -5.97 16.77 10.84
C ASN A 143 -5.48 18.16 11.27
N TRP A 144 -4.43 18.25 12.07
CA TRP A 144 -3.80 19.53 12.36
C TRP A 144 -3.11 20.06 11.10
N ARG A 145 -3.55 21.22 10.64
CA ARG A 145 -3.04 21.81 9.39
C ARG A 145 -1.78 22.66 9.59
N GLU A 146 -1.03 22.40 10.65
CA GLU A 146 0.28 22.98 10.85
C GLU A 146 1.25 22.53 9.76
N GLY A 147 2.21 23.39 9.40
CA GLY A 147 3.17 23.10 8.32
C GLY A 147 2.64 23.31 6.89
N ASN A 148 1.47 23.97 6.75
CA ASN A 148 0.90 24.38 5.45
C ASN A 148 0.71 23.22 4.44
N PRO A 149 -0.10 22.21 4.75
CA PRO A 149 -0.39 21.15 3.80
C PRO A 149 -1.07 21.72 2.55
N LEU A 150 -0.75 21.15 1.39
CA LEU A 150 -1.25 21.60 0.08
C LEU A 150 -2.61 20.95 -0.27
N CYS A 151 -3.06 19.96 0.48
CA CYS A 151 -4.37 19.33 0.28
C CYS A 151 -5.52 20.31 0.57
N LYS A 152 -6.56 20.25 -0.24
CA LYS A 152 -7.71 21.18 -0.20
C LYS A 152 -8.66 20.88 0.96
N GLU A 153 -8.99 19.59 1.12
CA GLU A 153 -9.87 19.10 2.17
C GLU A 153 -9.07 18.76 3.45
N GLU A 154 -9.76 18.45 4.53
CA GLU A 154 -9.15 17.90 5.72
C GLU A 154 -8.44 16.57 5.40
N PRO A 155 -7.22 16.33 5.91
CA PRO A 155 -6.44 15.14 5.61
C PRO A 155 -7.19 13.82 5.77
N GLU A 156 -8.06 13.72 6.77
CA GLU A 156 -8.89 12.54 7.01
C GLU A 156 -9.76 12.15 5.82
N VAL A 157 -10.26 13.12 5.05
CA VAL A 157 -11.07 12.86 3.85
C VAL A 157 -10.30 12.05 2.82
N TYR A 158 -8.99 12.28 2.72
CA TYR A 158 -8.14 11.54 1.80
C TYR A 158 -7.69 10.19 2.37
N PHE A 159 -7.39 10.13 3.67
CA PHE A 159 -7.05 8.86 4.32
C PHE A 159 -8.19 7.84 4.22
N LYS A 160 -9.44 8.27 4.27
CA LYS A 160 -10.62 7.42 4.08
C LYS A 160 -10.83 6.94 2.62
N LYS A 161 -10.09 7.47 1.64
CA LYS A 161 -10.11 7.00 0.24
C LYS A 161 -9.05 5.94 -0.06
N ILE A 162 -8.10 5.73 0.84
CA ILE A 162 -7.03 4.73 0.69
C ILE A 162 -7.60 3.35 0.98
N PHE A 163 -7.15 2.36 0.22
CA PHE A 163 -7.40 0.95 0.53
C PHE A 163 -6.33 0.44 1.49
N TYR A 164 -6.71 -0.37 2.44
CA TYR A 164 -5.84 -0.91 3.48
C TYR A 164 -5.86 -2.43 3.46
N ASP A 165 -4.71 -3.09 3.30
CA ASP A 165 -4.68 -4.54 3.38
C ASP A 165 -4.47 -5.04 4.82
N THR A 166 -4.92 -6.25 5.08
CA THR A 166 -4.81 -6.90 6.39
C THR A 166 -3.52 -7.69 6.58
N ALA A 167 -2.51 -7.49 5.71
CA ALA A 167 -1.30 -8.29 5.72
C ALA A 167 -0.51 -8.21 7.03
N GLY A 168 0.13 -9.33 7.40
CA GLY A 168 1.05 -9.42 8.53
C GLY A 168 0.42 -9.95 9.83
N PRO A 169 1.19 -9.94 10.94
CA PRO A 169 0.74 -10.46 12.25
C PRO A 169 -0.19 -9.45 12.96
N ILE A 170 -1.41 -9.36 12.50
CA ILE A 170 -2.40 -8.36 12.91
C ILE A 170 -3.47 -9.00 13.81
N ARG A 171 -4.00 -8.25 14.76
CA ARG A 171 -5.12 -8.65 15.62
C ARG A 171 -6.45 -8.18 15.06
N ALA A 172 -7.53 -8.93 15.30
CA ALA A 172 -8.90 -8.54 14.95
C ALA A 172 -9.28 -7.14 15.46
N SER A 173 -8.82 -6.76 16.66
CA SER A 173 -9.09 -5.43 17.22
C SER A 173 -8.49 -4.29 16.41
N PHE A 174 -7.35 -4.49 15.74
CA PHE A 174 -6.78 -3.48 14.86
C PHE A 174 -7.52 -3.41 13.52
N ILE A 175 -7.88 -4.56 12.93
CA ILE A 175 -8.75 -4.59 11.74
C ILE A 175 -10.09 -3.92 12.05
N LYS A 176 -10.64 -4.14 13.26
CA LYS A 176 -11.90 -3.51 13.70
C LYS A 176 -11.79 -1.99 13.78
N LEU A 177 -10.69 -1.45 14.32
CA LEU A 177 -10.45 -0.01 14.33
C LEU A 177 -10.42 0.57 12.91
N VAL A 178 -9.74 -0.10 11.99
CA VAL A 178 -9.71 0.32 10.58
C VAL A 178 -11.11 0.25 9.96
N TYR A 179 -11.83 -0.85 10.18
CA TYR A 179 -13.20 -1.03 9.72
C TYR A 179 -14.14 0.08 10.23
N ASP A 180 -14.06 0.43 11.52
CA ASP A 180 -14.88 1.48 12.10
C ASP A 180 -14.53 2.87 11.56
N THR A 181 -13.32 3.05 11.05
CA THR A 181 -12.82 4.34 10.56
C THR A 181 -13.12 4.54 9.08
N VAL A 182 -12.90 3.51 8.24
CA VAL A 182 -12.95 3.66 6.78
C VAL A 182 -14.05 2.83 6.10
N GLY A 183 -14.69 1.90 6.83
CA GLY A 183 -15.69 0.97 6.30
C GLY A 183 -15.07 -0.26 5.64
N ALA A 184 -15.93 -1.27 5.39
CA ALA A 184 -15.51 -2.52 4.76
C ALA A 184 -14.98 -2.33 3.34
N GLU A 185 -15.51 -1.36 2.61
CA GLU A 185 -15.20 -1.10 1.20
C GLU A 185 -13.74 -0.69 0.95
N GLN A 186 -13.06 -0.19 1.98
CA GLN A 186 -11.67 0.27 1.90
C GLN A 186 -10.67 -0.76 2.45
N ILE A 187 -11.11 -1.97 2.81
CA ILE A 187 -10.23 -3.01 3.34
C ILE A 187 -10.10 -4.15 2.35
N LEU A 188 -8.85 -4.61 2.15
CA LEU A 188 -8.50 -5.73 1.29
C LEU A 188 -7.88 -6.84 2.13
N PHE A 189 -8.24 -8.10 1.87
CA PHE A 189 -7.55 -9.21 2.48
C PHE A 189 -6.15 -9.36 1.89
N GLY A 190 -5.14 -9.24 2.73
CA GLY A 190 -3.74 -9.51 2.43
C GLY A 190 -3.14 -10.35 3.55
N ALA A 191 -2.16 -11.17 3.25
CA ALA A 191 -1.54 -12.08 4.22
C ALA A 191 -0.01 -11.99 4.27
N ASP A 192 0.58 -11.18 3.39
CA ASP A 192 2.05 -11.06 3.27
C ASP A 192 2.72 -12.44 2.95
N TYR A 193 1.96 -13.31 2.29
CA TYR A 193 2.45 -14.64 1.89
C TYR A 193 3.65 -14.53 0.94
N PRO A 194 4.72 -15.31 1.09
CA PRO A 194 4.90 -16.45 2.01
C PRO A 194 5.63 -16.10 3.32
N HIS A 195 5.56 -14.86 3.77
CA HIS A 195 6.29 -14.43 4.96
C HIS A 195 5.73 -14.99 6.27
N GLY A 196 6.63 -15.14 7.26
CA GLY A 196 6.37 -15.63 8.59
C GLY A 196 7.38 -15.09 9.61
N ARG A 197 7.36 -15.63 10.82
CA ARG A 197 8.41 -15.34 11.81
C ARG A 197 9.68 -16.09 11.44
N ALA A 198 10.84 -15.56 11.83
CA ALA A 198 12.13 -16.20 11.58
C ALA A 198 12.12 -17.71 11.93
N GLY A 199 12.41 -18.54 10.95
CA GLY A 199 12.41 -20.01 11.07
C GLY A 199 11.03 -20.67 10.96
N LEU A 200 9.98 -19.92 10.65
CA LEU A 200 8.61 -20.40 10.52
C LEU A 200 7.97 -19.73 9.31
N ASP A 201 8.31 -20.20 8.12
CA ASP A 201 7.74 -19.70 6.88
C ASP A 201 6.21 -19.86 6.85
N ASP A 202 5.53 -18.94 6.16
CA ASP A 202 4.08 -18.99 5.93
C ASP A 202 3.17 -18.88 7.17
N GLN A 203 3.63 -18.28 8.26
CA GLN A 203 2.78 -18.11 9.45
C GLN A 203 1.84 -16.90 9.39
N PHE A 204 2.11 -15.91 8.54
CA PHE A 204 1.29 -14.71 8.52
C PHE A 204 -0.09 -14.99 7.91
N TYR A 205 -0.18 -15.88 6.92
CA TYR A 205 -1.46 -16.25 6.34
C TYR A 205 -2.45 -16.82 7.36
N PRO A 206 -2.14 -17.91 8.10
CA PRO A 206 -3.06 -18.44 9.12
C PRO A 206 -3.34 -17.44 10.26
N MET A 207 -2.38 -16.59 10.62
CA MET A 207 -2.60 -15.55 11.64
C MET A 207 -3.61 -14.49 11.17
N THR A 208 -3.47 -14.01 9.94
CA THR A 208 -4.40 -13.03 9.35
C THR A 208 -5.79 -13.65 9.17
N LEU A 209 -5.86 -14.90 8.70
CA LEU A 209 -7.12 -15.61 8.56
C LEU A 209 -7.86 -15.74 9.90
N LYS A 210 -7.13 -16.14 10.96
CA LYS A 210 -7.70 -16.20 12.32
C LYS A 210 -8.20 -14.85 12.79
N ALA A 211 -7.45 -13.77 12.57
CA ALA A 211 -7.88 -12.42 12.93
C ALA A 211 -9.16 -12.00 12.19
N MET A 212 -9.31 -12.40 10.92
CA MET A 212 -10.54 -12.16 10.15
C MET A 212 -11.72 -13.01 10.64
N GLU A 213 -11.49 -14.23 11.09
CA GLU A 213 -12.54 -15.09 11.69
C GLU A 213 -13.03 -14.46 13.01
N GLU A 214 -12.11 -13.99 13.86
CA GLU A 214 -12.40 -13.34 15.13
C GLU A 214 -13.00 -11.93 14.99
N LEU A 215 -12.94 -11.33 13.79
CA LEU A 215 -13.46 -9.98 13.53
C LEU A 215 -14.99 -9.95 13.68
N ASP A 216 -15.48 -9.14 14.60
CA ASP A 216 -16.92 -8.95 14.86
C ASP A 216 -17.49 -7.87 13.94
N VAL A 217 -17.91 -8.32 12.73
CA VAL A 217 -18.57 -7.51 11.70
C VAL A 217 -19.53 -8.40 10.89
N PRO A 218 -20.51 -7.82 10.18
CA PRO A 218 -21.43 -8.59 9.35
C PRO A 218 -20.69 -9.48 8.33
N GLN A 219 -21.23 -10.67 8.08
CA GLN A 219 -20.64 -11.63 7.12
C GLN A 219 -20.50 -11.03 5.71
N ALA A 220 -21.47 -10.23 5.28
CA ALA A 220 -21.41 -9.55 3.99
C ALA A 220 -20.20 -8.59 3.89
N ASP A 221 -19.81 -7.96 4.99
CA ASP A 221 -18.63 -7.08 5.02
C ASP A 221 -17.32 -7.89 5.04
N LYS A 222 -17.29 -9.04 5.71
CA LYS A 222 -16.16 -9.99 5.59
C LYS A 222 -15.97 -10.44 4.14
N GLU A 223 -17.03 -10.71 3.40
CA GLU A 223 -16.95 -11.08 1.97
C GLU A 223 -16.41 -9.97 1.10
N LYS A 224 -16.76 -8.70 1.38
CA LYS A 224 -16.14 -7.54 0.72
C LYS A 224 -14.63 -7.53 0.93
N ILE A 225 -14.20 -7.65 2.19
CA ILE A 225 -12.78 -7.64 2.58
C ILE A 225 -12.04 -8.81 1.93
N TYR A 226 -12.58 -10.03 1.99
CA TYR A 226 -11.91 -11.23 1.50
C TYR A 226 -11.68 -11.22 -0.01
N TYR A 227 -12.63 -10.74 -0.82
CA TYR A 227 -12.51 -10.89 -2.27
C TYR A 227 -13.31 -9.90 -3.14
N LEU A 228 -14.40 -9.27 -2.64
CA LEU A 228 -15.23 -8.43 -3.50
C LEU A 228 -14.55 -7.11 -3.84
N ASN A 229 -13.86 -6.49 -2.88
CA ASN A 229 -13.18 -5.21 -3.08
C ASN A 229 -11.95 -5.32 -4.02
N ALA A 230 -11.40 -6.52 -4.22
CA ALA A 230 -10.25 -6.75 -5.10
C ALA A 230 -10.65 -7.02 -6.56
N LYS A 231 -11.95 -7.06 -6.89
CA LYS A 231 -12.48 -7.24 -8.25
C LYS A 231 -12.59 -5.91 -8.99
#